data_9672dc20c5ff600f31f946d37db6d532
#
_entry.id   9672dc20c5ff600f31f946d37db6d532
#
_cell.length_a   1.000
_cell.length_b   1.000
_cell.length_c   1.000
_cell.angle_alpha   90.00
_cell.angle_beta   90.00
_cell.angle_gamma   90.00
#
_symmetry.space_group_name_H-M   'P 1'
#
loop_
_entity.id
_entity.type
_entity.pdbx_description
1 polymer ?
#
loop_
_entity_poly.entity_id
_entity_poly.type
_entity_poly.pdbx_seq_one_letter_code
_entity_poly.pdbx_strand_id
1 'polypeptide(L)'
;MFAKKYNKIKIIWVANFKELKHPELFVQLAKDLKGHSDRIEMYMCGRSTSKYNNLLQDLNHIDYLNYLGSLDQEQVFDLMNEAHILVNTSEYEGFSNTFVQAWMRKVVVVSMNSNPSDILTSQGIGFLTPNMTNLVATIHKLIEHPEIISELGEKSYQYALENHDLNKNMKK
;
A
#
# COMPACT_ATOMS: atom_id res chain seq x y z
N MET A 1 2.56 -16.72 -16.44
CA MET A 1 2.13 -15.80 -15.38
C MET A 1 3.18 -15.80 -14.27
N PHE A 2 3.96 -14.73 -14.15
CA PHE A 2 5.10 -14.73 -13.23
C PHE A 2 4.61 -14.39 -11.83
N ALA A 3 4.75 -15.33 -10.90
CA ALA A 3 4.63 -15.04 -9.47
C ALA A 3 5.71 -14.00 -9.11
N LYS A 4 5.34 -12.94 -8.40
CA LYS A 4 6.30 -11.98 -7.87
C LYS A 4 7.29 -12.72 -6.98
N LYS A 5 8.59 -12.59 -7.23
CA LYS A 5 9.63 -13.28 -6.48
C LYS A 5 9.83 -12.57 -5.14
N TYR A 6 9.61 -13.28 -4.05
CA TYR A 6 9.74 -12.73 -2.68
C TYR A 6 11.19 -12.86 -2.17
N ASN A 7 12.12 -12.06 -2.67
CA ASN A 7 13.40 -11.90 -1.96
C ASN A 7 13.19 -11.03 -0.71
N LYS A 8 12.44 -9.93 -0.85
CA LYS A 8 11.91 -9.09 0.23
C LYS A 8 10.50 -8.67 -0.11
N ILE A 9 9.66 -8.47 0.90
CA ILE A 9 8.31 -7.94 0.71
C ILE A 9 8.40 -6.43 0.58
N LYS A 10 7.98 -5.90 -0.57
CA LYS A 10 7.93 -4.46 -0.83
C LYS A 10 6.59 -3.89 -0.37
N ILE A 11 6.65 -2.97 0.58
CA ILE A 11 5.50 -2.28 1.17
C ILE A 11 5.56 -0.82 0.74
N ILE A 12 4.50 -0.31 0.12
CA ILE A 12 4.47 1.05 -0.41
C ILE A 12 3.38 1.91 0.22
N TRP A 13 3.64 3.21 0.27
CA TRP A 13 2.71 4.27 0.60
C TRP A 13 2.73 5.31 -0.50
N VAL A 14 1.57 5.64 -1.08
CA VAL A 14 1.43 6.50 -2.26
C VAL A 14 0.42 7.58 -1.99
N ALA A 15 0.88 8.77 -1.61
CA ALA A 15 0.03 9.95 -1.44
C ALA A 15 0.88 11.23 -1.35
N ASN A 16 0.31 12.39 -1.66
CA ASN A 16 0.92 13.65 -1.24
C ASN A 16 0.83 13.79 0.28
N PHE A 17 1.88 14.34 0.90
CA PHE A 17 1.94 14.55 2.34
C PHE A 17 0.94 15.63 2.74
N LYS A 18 -0.09 15.22 3.45
CA LYS A 18 -1.17 16.05 3.99
C LYS A 18 -1.60 15.47 5.34
N GLU A 19 -2.18 16.30 6.23
CA GLU A 19 -2.68 15.83 7.53
C GLU A 19 -3.60 14.63 7.40
N LEU A 20 -4.62 14.73 6.57
CA LEU A 20 -5.60 13.66 6.34
C LEU A 20 -5.01 12.36 5.76
N LYS A 21 -3.76 12.37 5.30
CA LYS A 21 -3.06 11.20 4.75
C LYS A 21 -2.18 10.50 5.77
N HIS A 22 -1.88 11.15 6.90
CA HIS A 22 -1.10 10.61 8.00
C HIS A 22 0.21 9.91 7.60
N PRO A 23 1.13 10.60 6.87
CA PRO A 23 2.41 10.00 6.47
C PRO A 23 3.23 9.51 7.67
N GLU A 24 3.08 10.15 8.85
CA GLU A 24 3.74 9.79 10.09
C GLU A 24 3.37 8.37 10.57
N LEU A 25 2.17 7.90 10.28
CA LEU A 25 1.74 6.55 10.66
C LEU A 25 2.47 5.47 9.85
N PHE A 26 2.80 5.75 8.59
CA PHE A 26 3.61 4.82 7.80
C PHE A 26 5.07 4.76 8.28
N VAL A 27 5.63 5.90 8.69
CA VAL A 27 6.96 5.94 9.33
C VAL A 27 6.95 5.21 10.66
N GLN A 28 5.87 5.36 11.46
CA GLN A 28 5.71 4.60 12.70
C GLN A 28 5.61 3.10 12.43
N LEU A 29 4.84 2.68 11.42
CA LEU A 29 4.78 1.29 10.98
C LEU A 29 6.18 0.74 10.66
N ALA A 30 6.99 1.50 9.94
CA ALA A 30 8.35 1.08 9.66
C ALA A 30 9.18 0.87 10.94
N LYS A 31 9.08 1.77 11.91
CA LYS A 31 9.75 1.63 13.22
C LYS A 31 9.29 0.36 13.95
N ASP A 32 8.00 0.07 13.93
CA ASP A 32 7.40 -1.10 14.60
C ASP A 32 7.77 -2.43 13.89
N LEU A 33 8.10 -2.38 12.60
CA LEU A 33 8.53 -3.55 11.81
C LEU A 33 10.05 -3.77 11.83
N LYS A 34 10.81 -3.10 12.69
CA LYS A 34 12.28 -3.21 12.76
C LYS A 34 12.78 -4.66 12.86
N GLY A 35 12.05 -5.52 13.55
CA GLY A 35 12.38 -6.95 13.67
C GLY A 35 12.33 -7.75 12.36
N HIS A 36 11.78 -7.16 11.29
CA HIS A 36 11.66 -7.76 9.95
C HIS A 36 12.49 -7.02 8.89
N SER A 37 13.41 -6.15 9.28
CA SER A 37 14.19 -5.27 8.39
C SER A 37 14.97 -6.01 7.29
N ASP A 38 15.33 -7.25 7.52
CA ASP A 38 16.01 -8.14 6.57
C ASP A 38 15.04 -8.74 5.52
N ARG A 39 13.74 -8.74 5.80
CA ARG A 39 12.67 -9.37 4.99
C ARG A 39 11.80 -8.38 4.24
N ILE A 40 11.92 -7.08 4.52
CA ILE A 40 11.09 -6.03 3.95
C ILE A 40 11.90 -4.92 3.29
N GLU A 41 11.27 -4.23 2.35
CA GLU A 41 11.66 -2.93 1.83
C GLU A 41 10.42 -2.04 1.81
N MET A 42 10.55 -0.82 2.30
CA MET A 42 9.43 0.12 2.38
C MET A 42 9.71 1.37 1.55
N TYR A 43 8.70 1.88 0.88
CA TYR A 43 8.81 3.04 0.02
C TYR A 43 7.65 4.01 0.24
N MET A 44 7.98 5.28 0.38
CA MET A 44 7.01 6.38 0.37
C MET A 44 7.17 7.21 -0.89
N CYS A 45 6.11 7.53 -1.57
CA CYS A 45 6.12 8.48 -2.67
C CYS A 45 4.97 9.46 -2.61
N GLY A 46 5.24 10.68 -3.05
CA GLY A 46 4.33 11.79 -3.08
C GLY A 46 5.03 13.10 -2.71
N ARG A 47 4.44 14.21 -3.11
CA ARG A 47 4.98 15.52 -2.83
C ARG A 47 4.90 15.84 -1.34
N SER A 48 6.02 16.21 -0.75
CA SER A 48 6.11 16.73 0.62
C SER A 48 6.17 18.26 0.64
N THR A 49 5.96 18.85 1.81
CA THR A 49 6.13 20.28 2.09
C THR A 49 7.05 20.45 3.28
N SER A 50 7.52 21.66 3.53
CA SER A 50 8.41 22.00 4.66
C SER A 50 7.85 21.57 6.03
N LYS A 51 6.52 21.46 6.18
CA LYS A 51 5.85 20.96 7.38
C LYS A 51 6.36 19.57 7.80
N TYR A 52 6.78 18.74 6.85
CA TYR A 52 7.18 17.34 7.07
C TYR A 52 8.71 17.14 7.07
N ASN A 53 9.51 18.21 7.10
CA ASN A 53 10.97 18.09 7.09
C ASN A 53 11.51 17.23 8.24
N ASN A 54 10.96 17.38 9.45
CA ASN A 54 11.37 16.57 10.60
C ASN A 54 11.02 15.08 10.38
N LEU A 55 9.86 14.79 9.81
CA LEU A 55 9.45 13.44 9.48
C LEU A 55 10.40 12.80 8.45
N LEU A 56 10.81 13.57 7.43
CA LEU A 56 11.78 13.12 6.43
C LEU A 56 13.18 12.90 7.03
N GLN A 57 13.58 13.69 8.02
CA GLN A 57 14.83 13.46 8.77
C GLN A 57 14.77 12.15 9.58
N ASP A 58 13.67 11.91 10.28
CA ASP A 58 13.45 10.66 11.01
C ASP A 58 13.55 9.42 10.10
N LEU A 59 13.02 9.53 8.90
CA LEU A 59 13.00 8.48 7.89
C LEU A 59 14.42 8.07 7.45
N ASN A 60 15.37 9.02 7.41
CA ASN A 60 16.77 8.77 7.06
C ASN A 60 17.50 7.83 8.05
N HIS A 61 16.94 7.58 9.21
CA HIS A 61 17.47 6.66 10.22
C HIS A 61 16.88 5.24 10.12
N ILE A 62 16.08 4.96 9.09
CA ILE A 62 15.44 3.66 8.87
C ILE A 62 15.94 3.11 7.53
N ASP A 63 16.96 2.26 7.55
CA ASP A 63 17.70 1.80 6.36
C ASP A 63 16.83 1.07 5.31
N TYR A 64 15.71 0.49 5.72
CA TYR A 64 14.77 -0.23 4.84
C TYR A 64 13.55 0.59 4.43
N LEU A 65 13.50 1.89 4.77
CA LEU A 65 12.44 2.83 4.37
C LEU A 65 13.03 3.94 3.49
N ASN A 66 12.50 4.08 2.28
CA ASN A 66 12.99 5.03 1.28
C ASN A 66 11.89 6.02 0.90
N TYR A 67 12.23 7.31 0.89
CA TYR A 67 11.37 8.35 0.35
C TYR A 67 11.81 8.69 -1.08
N LEU A 68 10.91 8.51 -2.04
CA LEU A 68 11.17 8.66 -3.47
C LEU A 68 10.80 10.06 -4.02
N GLY A 69 10.24 10.92 -3.16
CA GLY A 69 9.74 12.21 -3.63
C GLY A 69 8.46 12.10 -4.44
N SER A 70 8.19 13.11 -5.25
CA SER A 70 7.06 13.12 -6.19
C SER A 70 7.40 12.29 -7.42
N LEU A 71 6.58 11.31 -7.71
CA LEU A 71 6.67 10.46 -8.90
C LEU A 71 5.57 10.85 -9.89
N ASP A 72 5.83 10.70 -11.17
CA ASP A 72 4.80 10.74 -12.20
C ASP A 72 3.98 9.42 -12.21
N GLN A 73 2.94 9.38 -13.03
CA GLN A 73 2.02 8.25 -13.05
C GLN A 73 2.71 6.95 -13.50
N GLU A 74 3.60 7.01 -14.47
CA GLU A 74 4.32 5.85 -15.01
C GLU A 74 5.26 5.28 -13.93
N GLN A 75 6.01 6.15 -13.28
CA GLN A 75 6.91 5.78 -12.16
C GLN A 75 6.13 5.16 -10.98
N VAL A 76 4.93 5.68 -10.66
CA VAL A 76 4.06 5.08 -9.63
C VAL A 76 3.62 3.67 -10.07
N PHE A 77 3.29 3.48 -11.34
CA PHE A 77 2.92 2.17 -11.87
C PHE A 77 4.09 1.18 -11.84
N ASP A 78 5.30 1.62 -12.15
CA ASP A 78 6.49 0.78 -12.05
C ASP A 78 6.77 0.37 -10.60
N LEU A 79 6.65 1.31 -9.66
CA LEU A 79 6.75 1.01 -8.24
C LEU A 79 5.70 -0.03 -7.80
N MET A 80 4.44 0.12 -8.25
CA MET A 80 3.36 -0.82 -7.94
C MET A 80 3.57 -2.19 -8.60
N ASN A 81 4.16 -2.26 -9.79
CA ASN A 81 4.47 -3.54 -10.45
C ASN A 81 5.42 -4.40 -9.61
N GLU A 82 6.30 -3.79 -8.84
CA GLU A 82 7.23 -4.48 -7.96
C GLU A 82 6.69 -4.65 -6.53
N ALA A 83 5.74 -3.83 -6.11
CA ALA A 83 5.19 -3.83 -4.76
C ALA A 83 4.32 -5.06 -4.48
N HIS A 84 4.21 -5.40 -3.21
CA HIS A 84 3.39 -6.50 -2.70
C HIS A 84 2.20 -6.00 -1.88
N ILE A 85 2.42 -4.94 -1.09
CA ILE A 85 1.43 -4.37 -0.18
C ILE A 85 1.40 -2.86 -0.37
N LEU A 86 0.20 -2.29 -0.52
CA LEU A 86 -0.09 -0.86 -0.43
C LEU A 86 -0.73 -0.59 0.93
N VAL A 87 -0.08 0.23 1.74
CA VAL A 87 -0.63 0.71 3.00
C VAL A 87 -1.26 2.09 2.79
N ASN A 88 -2.51 2.24 3.21
CA ASN A 88 -3.23 3.50 3.22
C ASN A 88 -3.52 3.94 4.66
N THR A 89 -2.98 5.08 5.05
CA THR A 89 -3.14 5.68 6.38
C THR A 89 -4.15 6.84 6.40
N SER A 90 -4.84 7.11 5.29
CA SER A 90 -5.79 8.22 5.19
C SER A 90 -6.95 8.06 6.17
N GLU A 91 -7.37 9.17 6.78
CA GLU A 91 -8.60 9.21 7.60
C GLU A 91 -9.84 8.92 6.77
N TYR A 92 -9.90 9.54 5.62
CA TYR A 92 -11.01 9.42 4.69
C TYR A 92 -10.50 9.46 3.25
N GLU A 93 -11.01 8.57 2.45
CA GLU A 93 -10.95 8.67 1.00
C GLU A 93 -12.33 8.32 0.43
N GLY A 94 -12.74 9.06 -0.60
CA GLY A 94 -13.77 8.60 -1.50
C GLY A 94 -13.30 7.33 -2.23
N PHE A 95 -13.83 7.03 -3.40
CA PHE A 95 -13.33 5.90 -4.19
C PHE A 95 -11.87 6.16 -4.57
N SER A 96 -10.95 5.33 -4.07
CA SER A 96 -9.51 5.54 -4.27
C SER A 96 -9.05 4.93 -5.59
N ASN A 97 -8.70 5.79 -6.56
CA ASN A 97 -8.05 5.34 -7.80
C ASN A 97 -6.77 4.55 -7.51
N THR A 98 -6.06 4.88 -6.45
CA THR A 98 -4.84 4.19 -6.02
C THR A 98 -5.11 2.73 -5.66
N PHE A 99 -6.28 2.42 -5.09
CA PHE A 99 -6.67 1.04 -4.80
C PHE A 99 -6.87 0.24 -6.09
N VAL A 100 -7.60 0.80 -7.06
CA VAL A 100 -7.80 0.14 -8.37
C VAL A 100 -6.46 -0.09 -9.07
N GLN A 101 -5.58 0.92 -9.06
CA GLN A 101 -4.24 0.81 -9.65
C GLN A 101 -3.40 -0.29 -8.98
N ALA A 102 -3.52 -0.44 -7.65
CA ALA A 102 -2.87 -1.50 -6.87
C ALA A 102 -3.44 -2.88 -7.24
N TRP A 103 -4.77 -3.03 -7.25
CA TRP A 103 -5.43 -4.29 -7.59
C TRP A 103 -5.11 -4.76 -9.01
N MET A 104 -5.06 -3.85 -9.99
CA MET A 104 -4.66 -4.14 -11.37
C MET A 104 -3.20 -4.65 -11.48
N ARG A 105 -2.42 -4.52 -10.41
CA ARG A 105 -1.02 -4.98 -10.32
C ARG A 105 -0.83 -6.06 -9.27
N LYS A 106 -1.92 -6.64 -8.78
CA LYS A 106 -1.91 -7.70 -7.74
C LYS A 106 -1.23 -7.25 -6.44
N VAL A 107 -1.37 -5.96 -6.10
CA VAL A 107 -0.90 -5.39 -4.85
C VAL A 107 -2.02 -5.45 -3.82
N VAL A 108 -1.75 -6.04 -2.66
CA VAL A 108 -2.71 -6.15 -1.56
C VAL A 108 -2.85 -4.80 -0.87
N VAL A 109 -4.08 -4.33 -0.72
CA VAL A 109 -4.38 -3.08 0.00
C VAL A 109 -4.65 -3.37 1.47
N VAL A 110 -3.91 -2.67 2.34
CA VAL A 110 -4.14 -2.63 3.79
C VAL A 110 -4.44 -1.18 4.16
N SER A 111 -5.68 -0.90 4.54
CA SER A 111 -6.16 0.45 4.84
C SER A 111 -6.53 0.60 6.30
N MET A 112 -6.19 1.75 6.92
CA MET A 112 -6.51 1.98 8.31
C MET A 112 -7.98 2.38 8.52
N ASN A 113 -8.47 3.38 7.80
CA ASN A 113 -9.80 3.94 8.05
C ASN A 113 -10.68 3.99 6.79
N SER A 114 -10.05 3.97 5.62
CA SER A 114 -10.78 4.11 4.37
C SER A 114 -11.07 2.75 3.74
N ASN A 115 -12.36 2.44 3.62
CA ASN A 115 -12.86 1.23 2.95
C ASN A 115 -14.09 1.62 2.12
N PRO A 116 -13.89 2.25 0.96
CA PRO A 116 -14.99 2.75 0.14
C PRO A 116 -15.98 1.63 -0.23
N SER A 117 -17.26 1.83 0.08
CA SER A 117 -18.34 0.86 -0.17
C SER A 117 -18.07 -0.53 0.45
N ASP A 118 -17.30 -0.59 1.54
CA ASP A 118 -16.89 -1.83 2.22
C ASP A 118 -16.17 -2.87 1.33
N ILE A 119 -15.63 -2.46 0.20
CA ILE A 119 -15.09 -3.36 -0.82
C ILE A 119 -13.97 -4.25 -0.27
N LEU A 120 -13.03 -3.71 0.50
CA LEU A 120 -11.90 -4.50 1.02
C LEU A 120 -12.38 -5.69 1.84
N THR A 121 -13.38 -5.48 2.70
CA THR A 121 -13.90 -6.49 3.62
C THR A 121 -14.98 -7.34 2.99
N SER A 122 -15.96 -6.74 2.29
CA SER A 122 -17.09 -7.46 1.69
C SER A 122 -16.66 -8.39 0.55
N GLN A 123 -15.65 -7.97 -0.24
CA GLN A 123 -15.08 -8.80 -1.30
C GLN A 123 -13.92 -9.66 -0.82
N GLY A 124 -13.40 -9.41 0.39
CA GLY A 124 -12.24 -10.12 0.94
C GLY A 124 -11.00 -9.98 0.06
N ILE A 125 -10.71 -8.76 -0.40
CA ILE A 125 -9.59 -8.43 -1.31
C ILE A 125 -8.55 -7.50 -0.68
N GLY A 126 -8.64 -7.27 0.62
CA GLY A 126 -7.72 -6.45 1.38
C GLY A 126 -8.07 -6.46 2.85
N PHE A 127 -7.48 -5.55 3.60
CA PHE A 127 -7.68 -5.46 5.05
C PHE A 127 -8.07 -4.06 5.46
N LEU A 128 -9.01 -3.96 6.41
CA LEU A 128 -9.31 -2.76 7.17
C LEU A 128 -8.69 -2.91 8.57
N THR A 129 -7.81 -1.98 8.94
CA THR A 129 -7.03 -2.02 10.19
C THR A 129 -7.21 -0.70 10.93
N PRO A 130 -8.23 -0.57 11.80
CA PRO A 130 -8.68 0.72 12.32
C PRO A 130 -7.70 1.40 13.29
N ASN A 131 -6.59 0.77 13.65
CA ASN A 131 -5.55 1.32 14.51
C ASN A 131 -4.18 0.73 14.20
N MET A 132 -3.13 1.34 14.77
CA MET A 132 -1.74 0.90 14.54
C MET A 132 -1.49 -0.54 15.00
N THR A 133 -2.07 -0.98 16.10
CA THR A 133 -1.92 -2.35 16.60
C THR A 133 -2.43 -3.37 15.57
N ASN A 134 -3.61 -3.12 15.00
CA ASN A 134 -4.16 -3.98 13.95
C ASN A 134 -3.34 -3.91 12.66
N LEU A 135 -2.86 -2.71 12.28
CA LEU A 135 -2.02 -2.53 11.10
C LEU A 135 -0.73 -3.33 11.21
N VAL A 136 0.00 -3.15 12.31
CA VAL A 136 1.27 -3.87 12.57
C VAL A 136 1.04 -5.38 12.59
N ALA A 137 0.00 -5.86 13.28
CA ALA A 137 -0.32 -7.29 13.34
C ALA A 137 -0.67 -7.87 11.95
N THR A 138 -1.40 -7.11 11.14
CA THR A 138 -1.76 -7.54 9.77
C THR A 138 -0.53 -7.62 8.88
N ILE A 139 0.32 -6.58 8.90
CA ILE A 139 1.56 -6.59 8.10
C ILE A 139 2.49 -7.70 8.58
N HIS A 140 2.65 -7.90 9.88
CA HIS A 140 3.42 -9.00 10.45
C HIS A 140 2.93 -10.36 9.93
N LYS A 141 1.61 -10.60 9.97
CA LYS A 141 1.00 -11.82 9.42
C LYS A 141 1.32 -12.01 7.95
N LEU A 142 1.27 -10.95 7.14
CA LEU A 142 1.57 -11.03 5.70
C LEU A 142 3.06 -11.30 5.44
N ILE A 143 3.96 -10.81 6.29
CA ILE A 143 5.40 -11.11 6.20
C ILE A 143 5.68 -12.58 6.54
N GLU A 144 5.00 -13.12 7.55
CA GLU A 144 5.15 -14.53 7.96
C GLU A 144 4.48 -15.50 6.98
N HIS A 145 3.42 -15.06 6.30
CA HIS A 145 2.58 -15.85 5.39
C HIS A 145 2.47 -15.19 4.01
N PRO A 146 3.55 -15.12 3.22
CA PRO A 146 3.55 -14.44 1.92
C PRO A 146 2.62 -15.10 0.88
N GLU A 147 2.22 -16.34 1.08
CA GLU A 147 1.18 -17.02 0.28
C GLU A 147 -0.15 -16.27 0.31
N ILE A 148 -0.50 -15.63 1.42
CA ILE A 148 -1.71 -14.80 1.55
C ILE A 148 -1.64 -13.60 0.61
N ILE A 149 -0.46 -12.99 0.44
CA ILE A 149 -0.27 -11.86 -0.48
C ILE A 149 -0.55 -12.29 -1.92
N SER A 150 -0.05 -13.47 -2.32
CA SER A 150 -0.27 -14.00 -3.68
C SER A 150 -1.74 -14.30 -3.94
N GLU A 151 -2.42 -14.92 -2.98
CA GLU A 151 -3.85 -15.27 -3.08
C GLU A 151 -4.73 -14.01 -3.18
N LEU A 152 -4.53 -13.06 -2.26
CA LEU A 152 -5.31 -11.82 -2.24
C LEU A 152 -4.98 -10.92 -3.43
N GLY A 153 -3.73 -10.88 -3.86
CA GLY A 153 -3.32 -10.13 -5.06
C GLY A 153 -4.03 -10.65 -6.31
N GLU A 154 -4.13 -11.96 -6.49
CA GLU A 154 -4.87 -12.55 -7.61
C GLU A 154 -6.37 -12.23 -7.51
N LYS A 155 -6.97 -12.41 -6.33
CA LYS A 155 -8.39 -12.14 -6.09
C LYS A 155 -8.75 -10.68 -6.35
N SER A 156 -7.92 -9.74 -5.88
CA SER A 156 -8.13 -8.31 -6.11
C SER A 156 -7.97 -7.92 -7.58
N TYR A 157 -7.06 -8.56 -8.30
CA TYR A 157 -6.89 -8.38 -9.73
C TYR A 157 -8.14 -8.83 -10.52
N GLN A 158 -8.68 -10.00 -10.21
CA GLN A 158 -9.92 -10.48 -10.85
C GLN A 158 -11.09 -9.53 -10.57
N TYR A 159 -11.23 -9.08 -9.32
CA TYR A 159 -12.22 -8.07 -8.96
C TYR A 159 -12.08 -6.78 -9.80
N ALA A 160 -10.85 -6.28 -9.95
CA ALA A 160 -10.58 -5.07 -10.71
C ALA A 160 -10.92 -5.24 -12.21
N LEU A 161 -10.59 -6.38 -12.81
CA LEU A 161 -10.95 -6.69 -14.20
C LEU A 161 -12.46 -6.73 -14.43
N GLU A 162 -13.22 -7.27 -13.47
CA GLU A 162 -14.66 -7.40 -13.59
C GLU A 162 -15.39 -6.07 -13.43
N ASN A 163 -14.91 -5.20 -12.53
CA ASN A 163 -15.63 -4.02 -12.10
C ASN A 163 -15.04 -2.69 -12.62
N HIS A 164 -13.76 -2.66 -13.01
CA HIS A 164 -13.04 -1.44 -13.35
C HIS A 164 -12.31 -1.51 -14.71
N ASP A 165 -12.51 -2.55 -15.51
CA ASP A 165 -11.96 -2.61 -16.86
C ASP A 165 -12.69 -1.61 -17.77
N LEU A 166 -11.97 -0.56 -18.18
CA LEU A 166 -12.48 0.48 -19.07
C LEU A 166 -13.01 -0.07 -20.39
N ASN A 167 -12.44 -1.17 -20.89
CA ASN A 167 -12.87 -1.80 -22.16
C ASN A 167 -14.23 -2.52 -22.02
N LYS A 168 -14.59 -2.98 -20.81
CA LYS A 168 -15.90 -3.59 -20.53
C LYS A 168 -16.97 -2.54 -20.21
N ASN A 169 -16.59 -1.44 -19.56
CA ASN A 169 -17.53 -0.39 -19.16
C ASN A 169 -17.96 0.53 -20.32
N MET A 170 -17.23 0.55 -21.43
CA MET A 170 -17.62 1.28 -22.67
C MET A 170 -18.65 0.53 -23.52
N LYS A 171 -19.07 -0.68 -23.14
CA LYS A 171 -20.05 -1.50 -23.88
C LYS A 171 -21.42 -1.63 -23.17
N LYS A 172 -21.68 -0.79 -22.18
CA LYS A 172 -23.00 -0.71 -21.51
C LYS A 172 -23.70 0.60 -21.82
#